data_dc221455f0d216871dc7c3953542d657
#
_entry.id   dc221455f0d216871dc7c3953542d657
#
_cell.length_a   1.000
_cell.length_b   1.000
_cell.length_c   1.000
_cell.angle_alpha   90.00
_cell.angle_beta   90.00
_cell.angle_gamma   90.00
#
_symmetry.space_group_name_H-M   'P 1'
#
loop_
_entity.id
_entity.type
_entity.pdbx_description
1 polymer ?
#
loop_
_entity_poly.entity_id
_entity_poly.type
_entity_poly.pdbx_seq_one_letter_code
_entity_poly.pdbx_strand_id
1 'polypeptide(L)'
;MKILFFLLISFFQIISNYENDHKSQYNSIIKIDDKLCLLLKLGDINNKMVFEIDIQGNLSYVTSRIFPRDYYKNSKSLGYIHIKALNNKTASEHLMDYIYFNDNGIIVKEFHFYFIFNDNIQYNTLSFAYETKNDRYSIINLLKKEKYIDKLQMTLEVVDQYGSIFVGSFQRDSLSKLKKASCSIDNNKWGCYVNQIYLNKKALLDIPLYATLTTKTSKILVPQKVYDYFSKQVLDLLIQGKICYKDKELYICYKKGMMMTPNISLSIGDFFFELSYNDFFIKKDNKYQCVIQSNSDNNSIQLGTTFLSKYVEIFDYENSLIEFYAKDEYSIKTKEEFMLKDCSNLYIILIINIITLTINTIILIGVKLLN
;
A
#
# COMPACT_ATOMS: atom_id res chain seq x y z
N MET A 1 -17.98 21.72 6.22
CA MET A 1 -18.51 21.08 7.43
C MET A 1 -19.68 20.13 7.17
N LYS A 2 -20.75 20.51 6.40
CA LYS A 2 -21.88 19.60 6.09
C LYS A 2 -21.50 18.37 5.23
N ILE A 3 -20.59 18.52 4.29
CA ILE A 3 -20.13 17.41 3.41
C ILE A 3 -19.32 16.36 4.20
N LEU A 4 -18.50 16.81 5.15
CA LEU A 4 -17.72 15.92 6.02
C LEU A 4 -18.63 15.10 6.95
N PHE A 5 -19.72 15.69 7.41
CA PHE A 5 -20.72 15.03 8.26
C PHE A 5 -21.53 13.98 7.48
N PHE A 6 -21.86 14.25 6.22
CA PHE A 6 -22.53 13.29 5.34
C PHE A 6 -21.62 12.11 4.95
N LEU A 7 -20.34 12.36 4.71
CA LEU A 7 -19.36 11.30 4.48
C LEU A 7 -19.13 10.43 5.73
N LEU A 8 -19.10 11.03 6.91
CA LEU A 8 -19.03 10.29 8.16
C LEU A 8 -20.30 9.44 8.41
N ILE A 9 -21.49 9.97 8.15
CA ILE A 9 -22.76 9.23 8.33
C ILE A 9 -22.88 8.11 7.31
N SER A 10 -22.52 8.32 6.04
CA SER A 10 -22.51 7.24 5.04
C SER A 10 -21.46 6.17 5.37
N PHE A 11 -20.32 6.55 5.94
CA PHE A 11 -19.30 5.62 6.42
C PHE A 11 -19.82 4.78 7.60
N PHE A 12 -20.51 5.39 8.56
CA PHE A 12 -21.13 4.69 9.70
C PHE A 12 -22.32 3.82 9.27
N GLN A 13 -23.13 4.24 8.30
CA GLN A 13 -24.22 3.39 7.78
C GLN A 13 -23.72 2.19 6.97
N ILE A 14 -22.59 2.32 6.27
CA ILE A 14 -21.94 1.20 5.61
C ILE A 14 -21.41 0.20 6.65
N ILE A 15 -20.89 0.66 7.77
CA ILE A 15 -20.40 -0.20 8.87
C ILE A 15 -21.56 -0.92 9.57
N SER A 16 -22.69 -0.26 9.84
CA SER A 16 -23.82 -0.85 10.59
C SER A 16 -24.58 -1.94 9.84
N ASN A 17 -24.52 -1.96 8.52
CA ASN A 17 -25.16 -3.03 7.71
C ASN A 17 -24.31 -4.29 7.58
N TYR A 18 -23.09 -4.30 8.15
CA TYR A 18 -22.14 -5.43 8.04
C TYR A 18 -22.15 -6.40 9.23
N GLU A 19 -22.99 -6.15 10.25
CA GLU A 19 -22.87 -6.89 11.53
C GLU A 19 -23.49 -8.30 11.54
N ASN A 20 -24.13 -8.80 10.46
CA ASN A 20 -25.04 -9.90 10.70
C ASN A 20 -24.73 -11.27 10.11
N ASP A 21 -23.66 -11.57 9.36
CA ASP A 21 -23.47 -12.98 8.95
C ASP A 21 -22.03 -13.48 8.70
N HIS A 22 -20.99 -12.66 8.85
CA HIS A 22 -19.64 -13.11 8.56
C HIS A 22 -18.70 -12.94 9.77
N LYS A 23 -17.97 -14.01 10.12
CA LYS A 23 -16.91 -13.97 11.15
C LYS A 23 -15.69 -13.21 10.63
N SER A 24 -15.82 -11.91 10.52
CA SER A 24 -14.73 -11.00 10.19
C SER A 24 -14.55 -9.94 11.29
N GLN A 25 -13.33 -9.49 11.46
CA GLN A 25 -12.97 -8.50 12.46
C GLN A 25 -12.44 -7.24 11.78
N TYR A 26 -12.95 -6.10 12.20
CA TYR A 26 -12.63 -4.79 11.63
C TYR A 26 -11.80 -3.94 12.59
N ASN A 27 -10.86 -3.18 12.05
CA ASN A 27 -10.13 -2.14 12.76
C ASN A 27 -9.86 -0.93 11.87
N SER A 28 -9.89 0.27 12.46
CA SER A 28 -9.51 1.49 11.77
C SER A 28 -7.99 1.64 11.74
N ILE A 29 -7.46 2.06 10.60
CA ILE A 29 -6.06 2.38 10.39
C ILE A 29 -5.88 3.89 10.42
N ILE A 30 -4.79 4.34 11.02
CA ILE A 30 -4.29 5.71 10.93
C ILE A 30 -2.91 5.69 10.27
N LYS A 31 -2.62 6.72 9.48
CA LYS A 31 -1.30 6.89 8.89
C LYS A 31 -0.48 7.87 9.72
N ILE A 32 0.65 7.40 10.25
CA ILE A 32 1.58 8.19 11.06
C ILE A 32 2.97 8.08 10.40
N ASP A 33 3.59 9.22 10.07
CA ASP A 33 4.92 9.27 9.45
C ASP A 33 5.07 8.32 8.23
N ASP A 34 4.08 8.31 7.34
CA ASP A 34 4.00 7.44 6.16
C ASP A 34 3.82 5.93 6.44
N LYS A 35 3.57 5.54 7.69
CA LYS A 35 3.34 4.16 8.13
C LYS A 35 1.86 3.92 8.44
N LEU A 36 1.40 2.72 8.20
CA LEU A 36 0.05 2.30 8.59
C LEU A 36 0.08 1.78 10.03
N CYS A 37 -0.80 2.32 10.87
CA CYS A 37 -0.83 2.03 12.30
C CYS A 37 -2.23 1.69 12.79
N LEU A 38 -2.28 0.85 13.83
CA LEU A 38 -3.48 0.50 14.60
C LEU A 38 -3.37 1.05 16.02
N LEU A 39 -4.51 1.38 16.62
CA LEU A 39 -4.62 1.71 18.03
C LEU A 39 -5.21 0.52 18.78
N LEU A 40 -4.37 -0.18 19.54
CA LEU A 40 -4.74 -1.41 20.25
C LEU A 40 -4.43 -1.30 21.74
N LYS A 41 -5.12 -2.11 22.55
CA LYS A 41 -4.80 -2.30 23.97
C LYS A 41 -4.03 -3.60 24.15
N LEU A 42 -3.05 -3.60 25.04
CA LEU A 42 -2.24 -4.76 25.38
C LEU A 42 -2.29 -4.97 26.92
N GLY A 43 -2.64 -6.18 27.34
CA GLY A 43 -2.80 -6.51 28.76
C GLY A 43 -3.84 -5.65 29.46
N ASP A 44 -3.59 -5.31 30.72
CA ASP A 44 -4.51 -4.50 31.55
C ASP A 44 -4.40 -2.98 31.29
N ILE A 45 -3.77 -2.58 30.20
CA ILE A 45 -3.57 -1.18 29.89
C ILE A 45 -4.89 -0.54 29.48
N ASN A 46 -5.32 0.48 30.21
CA ASN A 46 -6.54 1.24 29.87
C ASN A 46 -6.37 2.09 28.62
N ASN A 47 -5.14 2.47 28.26
CA ASN A 47 -4.85 3.33 27.13
C ASN A 47 -4.52 2.53 25.89
N LYS A 48 -5.04 2.96 24.73
CA LYS A 48 -4.65 2.43 23.44
C LYS A 48 -3.21 2.83 23.11
N MET A 49 -2.47 1.90 22.55
CA MET A 49 -1.10 2.10 22.06
C MET A 49 -1.07 2.05 20.53
N VAL A 50 -0.13 2.77 19.95
CA VAL A 50 0.11 2.75 18.51
C VAL A 50 0.94 1.52 18.16
N PHE A 51 0.43 0.71 17.24
CA PHE A 51 1.13 -0.42 16.62
C PHE A 51 1.27 -0.17 15.11
N GLU A 52 2.50 -0.13 14.62
CA GLU A 52 2.79 -0.16 13.19
C GLU A 52 2.40 -1.53 12.62
N ILE A 53 1.65 -1.54 11.54
CA ILE A 53 1.31 -2.76 10.80
C ILE A 53 2.55 -3.19 10.01
N ASP A 54 3.01 -4.43 10.21
CA ASP A 54 4.12 -5.01 9.46
C ASP A 54 3.67 -6.26 8.70
N ILE A 55 3.49 -6.13 7.40
CA ILE A 55 3.11 -7.26 6.54
C ILE A 55 4.31 -8.11 6.10
N GLN A 56 5.54 -7.73 6.42
CA GLN A 56 6.76 -8.45 6.03
C GLN A 56 7.52 -9.08 7.20
N GLY A 57 7.45 -8.45 8.37
CA GLY A 57 8.18 -8.90 9.55
C GLY A 57 7.46 -10.01 10.28
N ASN A 58 8.17 -11.07 10.64
CA ASN A 58 7.63 -12.27 11.28
C ASN A 58 7.42 -12.12 12.79
N LEU A 59 7.74 -10.97 13.38
CA LEU A 59 7.69 -10.77 14.81
C LEU A 59 6.93 -9.50 15.18
N SER A 60 6.02 -9.65 16.13
CA SER A 60 5.43 -8.51 16.82
C SER A 60 6.32 -8.09 17.98
N TYR A 61 6.45 -6.78 18.20
CA TYR A 61 7.24 -6.29 19.33
C TYR A 61 6.68 -5.00 19.94
N VAL A 62 7.00 -4.80 21.21
CA VAL A 62 6.70 -3.62 22.01
C VAL A 62 8.01 -2.98 22.45
N THR A 63 8.11 -1.65 22.40
CA THR A 63 9.35 -0.95 22.73
C THR A 63 9.32 -0.32 24.11
N SER A 64 10.47 -0.30 24.79
CA SER A 64 10.62 0.36 26.09
C SER A 64 10.39 1.87 26.05
N ARG A 65 10.57 2.51 24.90
CA ARG A 65 10.33 3.94 24.74
C ARG A 65 8.86 4.32 24.93
N ILE A 66 7.95 3.47 24.47
CA ILE A 66 6.50 3.71 24.57
C ILE A 66 5.94 3.09 25.86
N PHE A 67 6.62 2.09 26.38
CA PHE A 67 6.15 1.28 27.47
C PHE A 67 7.22 1.11 28.54
N PRO A 68 7.08 1.77 29.73
CA PRO A 68 8.07 1.67 30.79
C PRO A 68 8.22 0.22 31.27
N ARG A 69 9.46 -0.25 31.37
CA ARG A 69 9.82 -1.60 31.84
C ARG A 69 9.15 -1.97 33.16
N ASP A 70 9.01 -0.99 34.08
CA ASP A 70 8.44 -1.20 35.39
C ASP A 70 6.94 -1.52 35.36
N TYR A 71 6.25 -1.17 34.26
CA TYR A 71 4.85 -1.54 34.09
C TYR A 71 4.67 -3.07 34.02
N TYR A 72 5.49 -3.77 33.23
CA TYR A 72 5.41 -5.23 33.13
C TYR A 72 5.93 -5.93 34.37
N LYS A 73 6.92 -5.39 35.08
CA LYS A 73 7.39 -5.96 36.37
C LYS A 73 6.33 -5.92 37.45
N ASN A 74 5.45 -4.91 37.38
CA ASN A 74 4.38 -4.67 38.38
C ASN A 74 2.98 -4.97 37.83
N SER A 75 2.89 -5.47 36.57
CA SER A 75 1.63 -5.72 35.91
C SER A 75 0.88 -6.85 36.61
N LYS A 76 -0.38 -6.55 36.96
CA LYS A 76 -1.36 -7.53 37.42
C LYS A 76 -2.08 -8.19 36.25
N SER A 77 -1.55 -8.05 35.02
CA SER A 77 -2.17 -8.64 33.85
C SER A 77 -2.28 -10.16 34.03
N LEU A 78 -3.50 -10.67 33.93
CA LEU A 78 -3.81 -12.09 34.12
C LEU A 78 -3.18 -12.98 33.03
N GLY A 79 -2.76 -12.38 31.91
CA GLY A 79 -2.17 -13.08 30.77
C GLY A 79 -0.65 -12.95 30.65
N TYR A 80 -0.01 -12.13 31.49
CA TYR A 80 1.42 -11.91 31.41
C TYR A 80 2.23 -13.14 31.78
N ILE A 81 3.03 -13.64 30.86
CA ILE A 81 4.00 -14.71 31.09
C ILE A 81 5.33 -14.30 30.46
N HIS A 82 6.39 -14.28 31.27
CA HIS A 82 7.75 -14.13 30.81
C HIS A 82 8.27 -15.49 30.33
N ILE A 83 8.59 -15.60 29.02
CA ILE A 83 8.95 -16.88 28.42
C ILE A 83 10.47 -17.07 28.39
N LYS A 84 11.24 -16.05 27.99
CA LYS A 84 12.70 -16.13 27.92
C LYS A 84 13.36 -14.78 27.66
N ALA A 85 14.50 -14.50 28.30
CA ALA A 85 15.40 -13.44 27.86
C ALA A 85 16.18 -13.91 26.62
N LEU A 86 16.08 -13.18 25.52
CA LEU A 86 16.78 -13.47 24.27
C LEU A 86 17.95 -12.51 24.11
N ASN A 87 19.16 -13.06 24.13
CA ASN A 87 20.45 -12.45 23.73
C ASN A 87 20.89 -11.15 24.41
N ASN A 88 22.10 -11.20 24.94
CA ASN A 88 22.81 -10.05 25.54
C ASN A 88 23.17 -8.89 24.58
N LYS A 89 22.94 -9.04 23.27
CA LYS A 89 23.28 -8.01 22.26
C LYS A 89 22.13 -7.09 21.88
N THR A 90 20.90 -7.57 21.95
CA THR A 90 19.70 -6.74 21.90
C THR A 90 18.90 -7.16 23.12
N ALA A 91 18.83 -6.30 24.14
CA ALA A 91 18.06 -6.58 25.33
C ALA A 91 16.58 -6.74 24.92
N SER A 92 16.16 -7.96 24.70
CA SER A 92 14.78 -8.31 24.35
C SER A 92 14.29 -9.46 25.22
N GLU A 93 13.04 -9.38 25.62
CA GLU A 93 12.35 -10.41 26.39
C GLU A 93 11.18 -10.93 25.54
N HIS A 94 11.01 -12.25 25.51
CA HIS A 94 9.85 -12.86 24.88
C HIS A 94 8.73 -12.96 25.89
N LEU A 95 7.61 -12.32 25.60
CA LEU A 95 6.47 -12.16 26.50
C LEU A 95 5.20 -12.70 25.82
N MET A 96 4.21 -13.01 26.64
CA MET A 96 2.87 -13.36 26.22
C MET A 96 1.86 -12.58 27.05
N ASP A 97 0.86 -12.01 26.41
CA ASP A 97 -0.22 -11.30 27.10
C ASP A 97 -1.49 -11.29 26.23
N TYR A 98 -2.54 -10.66 26.71
CA TYR A 98 -3.75 -10.39 25.96
C TYR A 98 -3.58 -9.19 25.04
N ILE A 99 -4.05 -9.28 23.78
CA ILE A 99 -4.22 -8.11 22.92
C ILE A 99 -5.70 -7.93 22.58
N TYR A 100 -6.19 -6.70 22.74
CA TYR A 100 -7.55 -6.33 22.37
C TYR A 100 -7.51 -5.83 20.92
N PHE A 101 -8.01 -6.67 20.01
CA PHE A 101 -7.88 -6.40 18.58
C PHE A 101 -8.84 -5.30 18.09
N ASN A 102 -9.98 -5.13 18.73
CA ASN A 102 -10.94 -4.07 18.39
C ASN A 102 -11.67 -3.54 19.63
N ASP A 103 -12.44 -2.46 19.43
CA ASP A 103 -13.21 -1.85 20.50
C ASP A 103 -14.40 -2.72 20.97
N ASN A 104 -14.81 -3.72 20.18
CA ASN A 104 -15.87 -4.67 20.51
C ASN A 104 -15.43 -5.74 21.52
N GLY A 105 -14.20 -5.64 22.02
CA GLY A 105 -13.72 -6.50 23.11
C GLY A 105 -13.19 -7.86 22.67
N ILE A 106 -12.81 -8.01 21.38
CA ILE A 106 -12.12 -9.24 20.96
C ILE A 106 -10.75 -9.29 21.57
N ILE A 107 -10.54 -10.33 22.39
CA ILE A 107 -9.34 -10.54 23.17
C ILE A 107 -8.63 -11.76 22.60
N VAL A 108 -7.44 -11.55 22.04
CA VAL A 108 -6.53 -12.65 21.69
C VAL A 108 -5.71 -12.98 22.91
N LYS A 109 -5.90 -14.18 23.47
CA LYS A 109 -5.40 -14.54 24.81
C LYS A 109 -3.92 -14.91 24.81
N GLU A 110 -3.41 -15.56 23.85
CA GLU A 110 -2.04 -16.05 23.82
C GLU A 110 -1.20 -15.26 22.81
N PHE A 111 -1.25 -13.91 22.88
CA PHE A 111 -0.49 -13.08 21.96
C PHE A 111 0.98 -13.03 22.39
N HIS A 112 1.85 -13.58 21.57
CA HIS A 112 3.30 -13.59 21.76
C HIS A 112 3.96 -12.40 21.11
N PHE A 113 4.82 -11.70 21.82
CA PHE A 113 5.56 -10.56 21.31
C PHE A 113 6.93 -10.45 21.98
N TYR A 114 7.80 -9.66 21.37
CA TYR A 114 9.09 -9.31 21.95
C TYR A 114 9.04 -7.95 22.60
N PHE A 115 9.52 -7.84 23.82
CA PHE A 115 9.73 -6.56 24.46
C PHE A 115 11.18 -6.13 24.19
N ILE A 116 11.38 -5.01 23.47
CA ILE A 116 12.69 -4.57 23.00
C ILE A 116 13.13 -3.33 23.77
N PHE A 117 14.28 -3.40 24.40
CA PHE A 117 14.94 -2.28 25.08
C PHE A 117 15.79 -1.49 24.07
N ASN A 118 15.17 -0.70 23.22
CA ASN A 118 15.86 0.11 22.25
C ASN A 118 15.13 1.44 22.03
N ASP A 119 15.71 2.53 22.51
CA ASP A 119 15.14 3.88 22.43
C ASP A 119 15.10 4.45 21.00
N ASN A 120 15.80 3.85 20.04
CA ASN A 120 15.76 4.24 18.64
C ASN A 120 14.51 3.75 17.91
N ILE A 121 13.80 2.76 18.46
CA ILE A 121 12.56 2.23 17.87
C ILE A 121 11.39 3.11 18.34
N GLN A 122 10.72 3.75 17.38
CA GLN A 122 9.70 4.76 17.66
C GLN A 122 8.30 4.17 17.90
N TYR A 123 8.00 3.01 17.32
CA TYR A 123 6.66 2.43 17.33
C TYR A 123 6.71 0.95 17.74
N ASN A 124 5.65 0.50 18.41
CA ASN A 124 5.38 -0.92 18.54
C ASN A 124 5.05 -1.49 17.17
N THR A 125 5.23 -2.78 16.95
CA THR A 125 4.94 -3.42 15.67
C THR A 125 4.02 -4.61 15.88
N LEU A 126 3.00 -4.72 15.05
CA LEU A 126 2.12 -5.87 14.94
C LEU A 126 2.36 -6.57 13.60
N SER A 127 2.80 -7.82 13.65
CA SER A 127 3.10 -8.61 12.46
C SER A 127 1.84 -9.20 11.84
N PHE A 128 1.74 -8.99 10.51
CA PHE A 128 0.79 -9.64 9.59
C PHE A 128 1.54 -10.35 8.45
N ALA A 129 2.78 -10.77 8.70
CA ALA A 129 3.58 -11.44 7.70
C ALA A 129 2.96 -12.78 7.28
N TYR A 130 3.27 -13.19 6.06
CA TYR A 130 2.96 -14.51 5.57
C TYR A 130 3.91 -15.53 6.23
N GLU A 131 3.46 -16.17 7.30
CA GLU A 131 4.23 -17.18 8.00
C GLU A 131 3.51 -18.52 7.99
N THR A 132 4.14 -19.52 7.39
CA THR A 132 3.61 -20.89 7.32
C THR A 132 4.08 -21.79 8.45
N LYS A 133 5.10 -21.37 9.23
CA LYS A 133 5.80 -22.29 10.13
C LYS A 133 5.58 -22.06 11.62
N ASN A 134 5.08 -20.91 12.05
CA ASN A 134 4.97 -20.62 13.48
C ASN A 134 3.70 -19.83 13.84
N ASP A 135 2.61 -20.56 14.01
CA ASP A 135 1.26 -19.99 14.24
C ASP A 135 1.14 -19.10 15.48
N ARG A 136 2.09 -19.18 16.42
CA ARG A 136 2.02 -18.48 17.71
C ARG A 136 2.27 -16.97 17.63
N TYR A 137 2.94 -16.51 16.59
CA TYR A 137 3.30 -15.09 16.42
C TYR A 137 2.40 -14.36 15.43
N SER A 138 1.55 -15.07 14.71
CA SER A 138 0.61 -14.48 13.75
C SER A 138 -0.70 -14.15 14.45
N ILE A 139 -1.05 -12.86 14.49
CA ILE A 139 -2.35 -12.41 15.03
C ILE A 139 -3.52 -13.05 14.30
N ILE A 140 -3.39 -13.27 12.98
CA ILE A 140 -4.44 -13.88 12.15
C ILE A 140 -4.66 -15.34 12.54
N ASN A 141 -3.57 -16.11 12.72
CA ASN A 141 -3.66 -17.50 13.15
C ASN A 141 -4.27 -17.63 14.54
N LEU A 142 -3.93 -16.73 15.46
CA LEU A 142 -4.53 -16.69 16.78
C LEU A 142 -6.03 -16.39 16.73
N LEU A 143 -6.45 -15.39 15.93
CA LEU A 143 -7.86 -15.08 15.73
C LEU A 143 -8.64 -16.26 15.11
N LYS A 144 -8.03 -17.01 14.19
CA LYS A 144 -8.61 -18.23 13.61
C LYS A 144 -8.71 -19.36 14.65
N LYS A 145 -7.64 -19.59 15.43
CA LYS A 145 -7.59 -20.58 16.51
C LYS A 145 -8.68 -20.33 17.55
N GLU A 146 -8.90 -19.08 17.91
CA GLU A 146 -9.92 -18.68 18.88
C GLU A 146 -11.33 -18.53 18.26
N LYS A 147 -11.49 -18.85 16.96
CA LYS A 147 -12.74 -18.85 16.21
C LYS A 147 -13.41 -17.48 16.07
N TYR A 148 -12.63 -16.40 16.16
CA TYR A 148 -13.10 -15.04 15.88
C TYR A 148 -13.23 -14.77 14.38
N ILE A 149 -12.48 -15.50 13.56
CA ILE A 149 -12.55 -15.42 12.10
C ILE A 149 -12.72 -16.80 11.48
N ASP A 150 -13.30 -16.84 10.30
CA ASP A 150 -13.60 -18.08 9.56
C ASP A 150 -12.53 -18.40 8.49
N LYS A 151 -11.82 -17.40 7.99
CA LYS A 151 -10.75 -17.55 6.99
C LYS A 151 -9.46 -16.86 7.43
N LEU A 152 -8.34 -17.44 7.03
CA LEU A 152 -7.03 -16.81 7.16
C LEU A 152 -6.83 -15.80 6.03
N GLN A 153 -7.50 -14.66 6.15
CA GLN A 153 -7.52 -13.60 5.15
C GLN A 153 -7.44 -12.25 5.83
N MET A 154 -6.72 -11.32 5.22
CA MET A 154 -6.64 -9.93 5.64
C MET A 154 -6.97 -9.03 4.45
N THR A 155 -7.85 -8.07 4.65
CA THR A 155 -8.12 -7.02 3.66
C THR A 155 -7.62 -5.69 4.18
N LEU A 156 -6.89 -4.98 3.35
CA LEU A 156 -6.34 -3.67 3.62
C LEU A 156 -6.97 -2.66 2.65
N GLU A 157 -7.53 -1.58 3.20
CA GLU A 157 -8.04 -0.46 2.44
C GLU A 157 -7.49 0.84 3.02
N VAL A 158 -6.67 1.56 2.26
CA VAL A 158 -6.04 2.82 2.69
C VAL A 158 -6.61 3.97 1.87
N VAL A 159 -7.09 5.01 2.53
CA VAL A 159 -7.59 6.25 1.90
C VAL A 159 -6.94 7.44 2.59
N ASP A 160 -6.06 8.14 1.87
CA ASP A 160 -5.31 9.31 2.37
C ASP A 160 -4.59 9.04 3.70
N GLN A 161 -5.09 9.61 4.81
CA GLN A 161 -4.51 9.50 6.15
C GLN A 161 -5.18 8.41 7.01
N TYR A 162 -6.21 7.76 6.50
CA TYR A 162 -7.01 6.78 7.19
C TYR A 162 -7.12 5.50 6.37
N GLY A 163 -7.63 4.47 6.98
CA GLY A 163 -7.90 3.22 6.31
C GLY A 163 -8.62 2.25 7.22
N SER A 164 -8.75 1.04 6.73
CA SER A 164 -9.36 -0.06 7.46
C SER A 164 -8.62 -1.36 7.18
N ILE A 165 -8.58 -2.19 8.19
CA ILE A 165 -8.14 -3.58 8.10
C ILE A 165 -9.29 -4.47 8.51
N PHE A 166 -9.60 -5.45 7.68
CA PHE A 166 -10.53 -6.53 7.98
C PHE A 166 -9.75 -7.82 8.04
N VAL A 167 -10.04 -8.64 9.02
CA VAL A 167 -9.43 -9.96 9.18
C VAL A 167 -10.54 -11.01 9.21
N GLY A 168 -10.39 -12.07 8.43
CA GLY A 168 -11.46 -13.03 8.16
C GLY A 168 -12.10 -12.83 6.79
N SER A 169 -13.23 -13.49 6.54
CA SER A 169 -13.95 -13.33 5.27
C SER A 169 -14.37 -11.88 5.04
N PHE A 170 -13.94 -11.34 3.93
CA PHE A 170 -14.32 -10.01 3.51
C PHE A 170 -15.28 -10.11 2.31
N GLN A 171 -16.52 -9.71 2.51
CA GLN A 171 -17.50 -9.62 1.45
C GLN A 171 -18.01 -8.18 1.36
N ARG A 172 -17.84 -7.59 0.21
CA ARG A 172 -18.37 -6.28 -0.11
C ARG A 172 -18.93 -6.32 -1.53
N ASP A 173 -20.22 -6.22 -1.68
CA ASP A 173 -20.88 -6.26 -3.00
C ASP A 173 -20.30 -5.26 -4.00
N SER A 174 -19.82 -4.12 -3.49
CA SER A 174 -19.16 -3.12 -4.32
C SER A 174 -17.86 -3.61 -4.96
N LEU A 175 -17.13 -4.57 -4.37
CA LEU A 175 -15.89 -5.12 -4.95
C LEU A 175 -16.16 -5.95 -6.19
N SER A 176 -17.29 -6.63 -6.28
CA SER A 176 -17.65 -7.45 -7.46
C SER A 176 -17.75 -6.65 -8.75
N LYS A 177 -17.92 -5.32 -8.64
CA LYS A 177 -17.99 -4.37 -9.76
C LYS A 177 -16.64 -3.76 -10.12
N LEU A 178 -15.62 -3.95 -9.30
CA LEU A 178 -14.30 -3.37 -9.52
C LEU A 178 -13.42 -4.31 -10.36
N LYS A 179 -12.51 -3.72 -11.11
CA LYS A 179 -11.48 -4.50 -11.80
C LYS A 179 -10.59 -5.18 -10.77
N LYS A 180 -10.34 -6.46 -10.99
CA LYS A 180 -9.57 -7.34 -10.13
C LYS A 180 -8.33 -7.82 -10.87
N ALA A 181 -7.21 -7.79 -10.19
CA ALA A 181 -5.98 -8.48 -10.55
C ALA A 181 -5.53 -9.35 -9.40
N SER A 182 -4.80 -10.41 -9.67
CA SER A 182 -4.26 -11.28 -8.63
C SER A 182 -2.85 -11.75 -8.96
N CYS A 183 -2.07 -12.05 -7.93
CA CYS A 183 -0.77 -12.68 -8.06
C CYS A 183 -0.53 -13.70 -6.95
N SER A 184 0.18 -14.77 -7.27
CA SER A 184 0.64 -15.75 -6.27
C SER A 184 1.86 -15.23 -5.53
N ILE A 185 1.95 -15.60 -4.25
CA ILE A 185 3.08 -15.27 -3.40
C ILE A 185 4.24 -16.22 -3.67
N ASP A 186 5.44 -15.68 -3.67
CA ASP A 186 6.67 -16.44 -3.67
C ASP A 186 7.57 -16.01 -2.50
N ASN A 187 8.52 -16.87 -2.11
CA ASN A 187 9.52 -16.58 -1.07
C ASN A 187 8.95 -16.25 0.32
N ASN A 188 7.76 -16.71 0.67
CA ASN A 188 7.11 -16.48 1.96
C ASN A 188 7.03 -14.98 2.36
N LYS A 189 6.88 -14.10 1.38
CA LYS A 189 6.73 -12.65 1.56
C LYS A 189 5.57 -12.14 0.75
N TRP A 190 4.81 -11.23 1.32
CA TRP A 190 3.77 -10.53 0.57
C TRP A 190 4.37 -9.70 -0.56
N GLY A 191 4.14 -10.12 -1.77
CA GLY A 191 4.66 -9.48 -2.97
C GLY A 191 4.28 -10.22 -4.23
N CYS A 192 4.64 -9.66 -5.37
CA CYS A 192 4.35 -10.19 -6.70
C CYS A 192 5.55 -10.03 -7.62
N TYR A 193 5.66 -10.89 -8.63
CA TYR A 193 6.59 -10.64 -9.74
C TYR A 193 6.08 -9.49 -10.61
N VAL A 194 6.88 -8.46 -10.76
CA VAL A 194 6.72 -7.41 -11.76
C VAL A 194 7.46 -7.85 -13.01
N ASN A 195 6.72 -8.17 -14.05
CA ASN A 195 7.29 -8.63 -15.33
C ASN A 195 8.00 -7.48 -16.04
N GLN A 196 7.46 -6.25 -15.91
CA GLN A 196 8.01 -5.09 -16.58
C GLN A 196 7.58 -3.78 -15.88
N ILE A 197 8.44 -2.77 -15.95
CA ILE A 197 8.14 -1.39 -15.61
C ILE A 197 8.16 -0.58 -16.91
N TYR A 198 7.11 0.19 -17.14
CA TYR A 198 7.01 1.07 -18.31
C TYR A 198 7.01 2.54 -17.88
N LEU A 199 7.80 3.34 -18.56
CA LEU A 199 7.74 4.79 -18.51
C LEU A 199 7.64 5.31 -19.95
N ASN A 200 6.62 6.10 -20.28
CA ASN A 200 6.34 6.47 -21.67
C ASN A 200 6.34 5.26 -22.60
N LYS A 201 5.77 4.13 -22.16
CA LYS A 201 5.70 2.85 -22.89
C LYS A 201 7.05 2.19 -23.17
N LYS A 202 8.15 2.79 -22.75
CA LYS A 202 9.46 2.14 -22.81
C LYS A 202 9.57 1.14 -21.65
N ALA A 203 9.84 -0.11 -21.99
CA ALA A 203 10.17 -1.16 -21.05
C ALA A 203 11.54 -0.90 -20.42
N LEU A 204 11.64 -1.04 -19.10
CA LEU A 204 12.83 -0.66 -18.32
C LEU A 204 13.52 -1.83 -17.62
N LEU A 205 12.82 -2.95 -17.41
CA LEU A 205 13.40 -4.16 -16.83
C LEU A 205 13.97 -5.07 -17.91
N ASP A 206 15.06 -5.74 -17.60
CA ASP A 206 15.64 -6.78 -18.47
C ASP A 206 15.06 -8.16 -18.14
N ILE A 207 14.69 -8.37 -16.87
CA ILE A 207 14.10 -9.60 -16.33
C ILE A 207 12.98 -9.25 -15.35
N PRO A 208 12.01 -10.14 -15.11
CA PRO A 208 11.04 -9.98 -14.04
C PRO A 208 11.72 -9.88 -12.67
N LEU A 209 11.21 -8.99 -11.81
CA LEU A 209 11.71 -8.80 -10.46
C LEU A 209 10.60 -8.97 -9.43
N TYR A 210 10.95 -9.52 -8.28
CA TYR A 210 10.01 -9.64 -7.18
C TYR A 210 9.82 -8.28 -6.50
N ALA A 211 8.56 -7.84 -6.43
CA ALA A 211 8.15 -6.62 -5.75
C ALA A 211 7.54 -6.96 -4.41
N THR A 212 8.18 -6.59 -3.31
CA THR A 212 7.64 -6.75 -1.97
C THR A 212 6.70 -5.59 -1.63
N LEU A 213 5.56 -5.89 -1.04
CA LEU A 213 4.64 -4.88 -0.50
C LEU A 213 5.08 -4.49 0.90
N THR A 214 4.91 -3.22 1.28
CA THR A 214 5.25 -2.76 2.64
C THR A 214 4.31 -1.67 3.14
N THR A 215 3.99 -1.76 4.41
CA THR A 215 3.16 -0.79 5.14
C THR A 215 3.98 0.23 5.94
N LYS A 216 5.31 0.10 5.92
CA LYS A 216 6.24 0.89 6.75
C LYS A 216 6.77 2.16 6.09
N THR A 217 6.48 2.39 4.83
CA THR A 217 6.96 3.55 4.09
C THR A 217 6.01 3.90 2.95
N SER A 218 5.96 5.17 2.58
CA SER A 218 5.26 5.61 1.36
C SER A 218 6.09 5.39 0.08
N LYS A 219 7.38 5.06 0.22
CA LYS A 219 8.31 5.00 -0.92
C LYS A 219 8.01 3.84 -1.86
N ILE A 220 8.30 4.07 -3.13
CA ILE A 220 8.39 3.06 -4.17
C ILE A 220 9.86 2.95 -4.54
N LEU A 221 10.50 1.84 -4.16
CA LEU A 221 11.90 1.61 -4.44
C LEU A 221 12.03 0.75 -5.69
N VAL A 222 12.79 1.24 -6.65
CA VAL A 222 13.02 0.57 -7.94
C VAL A 222 14.53 0.35 -8.17
N PRO A 223 14.94 -0.59 -9.02
CA PRO A 223 16.35 -0.76 -9.37
C PRO A 223 17.00 0.54 -9.85
N GLN A 224 18.29 0.71 -9.57
CA GLN A 224 19.04 1.94 -9.92
C GLN A 224 18.88 2.32 -11.40
N LYS A 225 18.96 1.33 -12.32
CA LYS A 225 18.79 1.56 -13.77
C LYS A 225 17.43 2.18 -14.11
N VAL A 226 16.35 1.70 -13.44
CA VAL A 226 14.99 2.22 -13.64
C VAL A 226 14.89 3.64 -13.07
N TYR A 227 15.46 3.85 -11.86
CA TYR A 227 15.48 5.15 -11.23
C TYR A 227 16.26 6.20 -12.04
N ASP A 228 17.43 5.85 -12.57
CA ASP A 228 18.25 6.75 -13.38
C ASP A 228 17.50 7.17 -14.67
N TYR A 229 16.80 6.21 -15.30
CA TYR A 229 15.98 6.53 -16.46
C TYR A 229 14.81 7.44 -16.07
N PHE A 230 14.10 7.14 -14.99
CA PHE A 230 13.02 7.98 -14.46
C PHE A 230 13.53 9.40 -14.11
N SER A 231 14.65 9.48 -13.38
CA SER A 231 15.26 10.77 -13.02
C SER A 231 15.53 11.61 -14.25
N LYS A 232 16.22 11.05 -15.25
CA LYS A 232 16.55 11.74 -16.48
C LYS A 232 15.34 12.19 -17.30
N GLN A 233 14.29 11.35 -17.37
CA GLN A 233 13.12 11.63 -18.21
C GLN A 233 12.06 12.48 -17.52
N VAL A 234 12.08 12.55 -16.18
CA VAL A 234 11.04 13.24 -15.42
C VAL A 234 11.65 14.29 -14.49
N LEU A 235 12.50 13.88 -13.54
CA LEU A 235 12.94 14.74 -12.45
C LEU A 235 13.88 15.85 -12.95
N ASP A 236 14.83 15.52 -13.83
CA ASP A 236 15.78 16.49 -14.37
C ASP A 236 15.07 17.54 -15.25
N LEU A 237 14.06 17.13 -16.02
CA LEU A 237 13.24 18.07 -16.80
C LEU A 237 12.42 19.00 -15.89
N LEU A 238 11.89 18.49 -14.78
CA LEU A 238 11.18 19.31 -13.79
C LEU A 238 12.12 20.29 -13.07
N ILE A 239 13.38 19.92 -12.83
CA ILE A 239 14.40 20.83 -12.27
C ILE A 239 14.76 21.91 -13.31
N GLN A 240 15.04 21.54 -14.57
CA GLN A 240 15.33 22.48 -15.65
C GLN A 240 14.19 23.49 -15.84
N GLY A 241 12.95 23.02 -15.74
CA GLY A 241 11.75 23.85 -15.77
C GLY A 241 11.51 24.67 -14.49
N LYS A 242 12.39 24.61 -13.49
CA LYS A 242 12.26 25.27 -12.18
C LYS A 242 10.97 24.91 -11.43
N ILE A 243 10.44 23.73 -11.71
CA ILE A 243 9.21 23.19 -11.09
C ILE A 243 9.56 22.44 -9.82
N CYS A 244 10.72 21.77 -9.82
CA CYS A 244 11.25 21.02 -8.69
C CYS A 244 12.67 21.48 -8.36
N TYR A 245 13.11 21.13 -7.16
CA TYR A 245 14.52 21.23 -6.75
C TYR A 245 14.89 19.98 -5.96
N LYS A 246 16.18 19.69 -5.90
CA LYS A 246 16.73 18.59 -5.14
C LYS A 246 17.17 19.09 -3.77
N ASP A 247 16.65 18.47 -2.71
CA ASP A 247 17.08 18.69 -1.32
C ASP A 247 17.64 17.36 -0.78
N LYS A 248 18.96 17.28 -0.65
CA LYS A 248 19.70 16.05 -0.35
C LYS A 248 19.37 14.95 -1.38
N GLU A 249 18.68 13.91 -0.97
CA GLU A 249 18.25 12.81 -1.86
C GLU A 249 16.77 12.90 -2.30
N LEU A 250 16.08 13.97 -1.88
CA LEU A 250 14.66 14.16 -2.13
C LEU A 250 14.44 15.16 -3.26
N TYR A 251 13.47 14.87 -4.12
CA TYR A 251 12.98 15.82 -5.11
C TYR A 251 11.70 16.45 -4.60
N ILE A 252 11.71 17.77 -4.47
CA ILE A 252 10.61 18.56 -3.92
C ILE A 252 10.11 19.49 -5.01
N CYS A 253 8.80 19.47 -5.25
CA CYS A 253 8.17 20.17 -6.36
C CYS A 253 7.08 21.13 -5.91
N TYR A 254 6.86 22.17 -6.74
CA TYR A 254 5.77 23.12 -6.63
C TYR A 254 4.57 22.64 -7.48
N LYS A 255 3.35 22.88 -7.03
CA LYS A 255 2.12 22.29 -7.57
C LYS A 255 1.89 22.40 -9.09
N LYS A 256 2.37 23.42 -9.76
CA LYS A 256 1.87 23.81 -11.11
C LYS A 256 2.47 23.09 -12.32
N GLY A 257 3.49 22.27 -12.16
CA GLY A 257 4.19 21.69 -13.32
C GLY A 257 4.06 20.19 -13.51
N MET A 258 3.47 19.49 -12.55
CA MET A 258 3.49 18.02 -12.49
C MET A 258 2.49 17.35 -13.46
N MET A 259 1.55 18.09 -14.03
CA MET A 259 0.53 17.55 -14.94
C MET A 259 1.08 16.94 -16.23
N MET A 260 2.33 17.26 -16.60
CA MET A 260 2.97 16.77 -17.82
C MET A 260 3.88 15.55 -17.57
N THR A 261 3.94 15.03 -16.33
CA THR A 261 4.75 13.84 -16.06
C THR A 261 4.06 12.60 -16.60
N PRO A 262 4.82 11.69 -17.22
CA PRO A 262 4.26 10.46 -17.74
C PRO A 262 3.85 9.51 -16.60
N ASN A 263 2.85 8.68 -16.87
CA ASN A 263 2.50 7.59 -15.96
C ASN A 263 3.60 6.54 -15.96
N ILE A 264 3.76 5.88 -14.81
CA ILE A 264 4.55 4.67 -14.65
C ILE A 264 3.57 3.50 -14.60
N SER A 265 3.84 2.44 -15.35
CA SER A 265 3.01 1.24 -15.34
C SER A 265 3.84 0.04 -14.93
N LEU A 266 3.33 -0.72 -13.96
CA LEU A 266 3.90 -1.98 -13.51
C LEU A 266 3.09 -3.13 -14.10
N SER A 267 3.73 -4.04 -14.84
CA SER A 267 3.09 -5.26 -15.35
C SER A 267 3.23 -6.38 -14.34
N ILE A 268 2.10 -6.84 -13.79
CA ILE A 268 2.01 -7.95 -12.83
C ILE A 268 1.05 -8.98 -13.41
N GLY A 269 1.54 -10.17 -13.75
CA GLY A 269 0.76 -11.14 -14.54
C GLY A 269 0.30 -10.52 -15.86
N ASP A 270 -0.99 -10.60 -16.15
CA ASP A 270 -1.61 -10.05 -17.36
C ASP A 270 -2.18 -8.63 -17.18
N PHE A 271 -1.92 -8.01 -16.02
CA PHE A 271 -2.46 -6.71 -15.67
C PHE A 271 -1.38 -5.63 -15.59
N PHE A 272 -1.80 -4.39 -15.85
CA PHE A 272 -0.96 -3.20 -15.77
C PHE A 272 -1.51 -2.27 -14.68
N PHE A 273 -0.67 -2.01 -13.70
CA PHE A 273 -0.94 -1.12 -12.57
C PHE A 273 -0.38 0.26 -12.89
N GLU A 274 -1.24 1.23 -13.13
CA GLU A 274 -0.80 2.59 -13.49
C GLU A 274 -0.65 3.49 -12.26
N LEU A 275 0.48 4.17 -12.19
CA LEU A 275 0.78 5.23 -11.24
C LEU A 275 0.88 6.55 -12.01
N SER A 276 0.02 7.50 -11.66
CA SER A 276 0.05 8.86 -12.19
C SER A 276 0.98 9.75 -11.35
N TYR A 277 1.23 10.97 -11.81
CA TYR A 277 2.00 11.93 -11.04
C TYR A 277 1.43 12.19 -9.63
N ASN A 278 0.10 12.13 -9.46
CA ASN A 278 -0.54 12.29 -8.15
C ASN A 278 -0.17 11.15 -7.18
N ASP A 279 0.20 10.00 -7.71
CA ASP A 279 0.52 8.81 -6.92
C ASP A 279 1.99 8.81 -6.49
N PHE A 280 2.90 9.34 -7.29
CA PHE A 280 4.32 9.35 -6.93
C PHE A 280 4.88 10.71 -6.52
N PHE A 281 4.03 11.76 -6.48
CA PHE A 281 4.32 13.03 -5.83
C PHE A 281 3.33 13.27 -4.70
N ILE A 282 3.71 12.92 -3.48
CA ILE A 282 2.85 13.10 -2.31
C ILE A 282 2.99 14.51 -1.74
N LYS A 283 1.86 15.08 -1.32
CA LYS A 283 1.84 16.39 -0.67
C LYS A 283 2.37 16.26 0.75
N LYS A 284 3.44 17.02 1.07
CA LYS A 284 3.98 17.18 2.40
C LYS A 284 4.08 18.68 2.69
N ASP A 285 3.31 19.13 3.68
CA ASP A 285 3.08 20.55 3.95
C ASP A 285 2.50 21.25 2.69
N ASN A 286 3.14 22.29 2.19
CA ASN A 286 2.72 23.00 0.98
C ASN A 286 3.51 22.60 -0.28
N LYS A 287 4.26 21.49 -0.23
CA LYS A 287 5.12 21.02 -1.32
C LYS A 287 4.79 19.57 -1.68
N TYR A 288 5.32 19.11 -2.79
CA TYR A 288 5.15 17.75 -3.27
C TYR A 288 6.51 17.05 -3.29
N GLN A 289 6.60 15.92 -2.64
CA GLN A 289 7.80 15.10 -2.57
C GLN A 289 7.65 13.88 -3.46
N CYS A 290 8.64 13.62 -4.32
CA CYS A 290 8.70 12.38 -5.09
C CYS A 290 8.99 11.20 -4.16
N VAL A 291 8.17 10.14 -4.24
CA VAL A 291 8.32 8.92 -3.44
C VAL A 291 9.06 7.80 -4.17
N ILE A 292 9.30 7.96 -5.48
CA ILE A 292 10.10 6.98 -6.23
C ILE A 292 11.58 7.24 -5.92
N GLN A 293 12.26 6.20 -5.49
CA GLN A 293 13.69 6.24 -5.13
C GLN A 293 14.40 4.98 -5.64
N SER A 294 15.74 5.06 -5.71
CA SER A 294 16.52 3.88 -6.04
C SER A 294 16.56 2.91 -4.87
N ASN A 295 16.51 1.62 -5.19
CA ASN A 295 16.77 0.56 -4.24
C ASN A 295 18.28 0.26 -4.22
N SER A 296 18.85 0.09 -3.02
CA SER A 296 20.22 -0.41 -2.88
C SER A 296 20.40 -1.83 -3.41
N ASP A 297 19.32 -2.64 -3.38
CA ASP A 297 19.24 -3.94 -4.01
C ASP A 297 18.66 -3.79 -5.42
N ASN A 298 19.52 -3.91 -6.44
CA ASN A 298 19.12 -3.79 -7.83
C ASN A 298 18.23 -4.95 -8.34
N ASN A 299 18.06 -5.99 -7.55
CA ASN A 299 17.32 -7.20 -7.94
C ASN A 299 15.92 -7.27 -7.31
N SER A 300 15.49 -6.22 -6.64
CA SER A 300 14.18 -6.20 -6.01
C SER A 300 13.48 -4.84 -6.16
N ILE A 301 12.15 -4.88 -6.05
CA ILE A 301 11.28 -3.72 -6.03
C ILE A 301 10.58 -3.69 -4.66
N GLN A 302 10.34 -2.50 -4.12
CA GLN A 302 9.52 -2.34 -2.92
C GLN A 302 8.38 -1.37 -3.21
N LEU A 303 7.15 -1.80 -2.93
CA LEU A 303 5.94 -1.03 -3.14
C LEU A 303 5.34 -0.63 -1.79
N GLY A 304 5.47 0.64 -1.45
CA GLY A 304 5.02 1.18 -0.17
C GLY A 304 3.55 1.60 -0.14
N THR A 305 3.18 2.32 0.93
CA THR A 305 1.78 2.72 1.17
C THR A 305 1.20 3.61 0.07
N THR A 306 2.03 4.30 -0.69
CA THR A 306 1.59 5.07 -1.87
C THR A 306 0.99 4.15 -2.94
N PHE A 307 1.62 3.00 -3.20
CA PHE A 307 1.05 1.99 -4.10
C PHE A 307 -0.21 1.36 -3.49
N LEU A 308 -0.13 0.92 -2.23
CA LEU A 308 -1.24 0.27 -1.54
C LEU A 308 -2.49 1.16 -1.45
N SER A 309 -2.34 2.47 -1.32
CA SER A 309 -3.49 3.40 -1.23
C SER A 309 -4.37 3.44 -2.48
N LYS A 310 -3.90 2.92 -3.62
CA LYS A 310 -4.67 2.90 -4.88
C LYS A 310 -5.64 1.73 -4.99
N TYR A 311 -5.47 0.70 -4.17
CA TYR A 311 -6.21 -0.56 -4.30
C TYR A 311 -6.87 -0.91 -2.96
N VAL A 312 -7.80 -1.85 -3.02
CA VAL A 312 -8.19 -2.66 -1.87
C VAL A 312 -7.43 -3.97 -2.05
N GLU A 313 -6.54 -4.30 -1.13
CA GLU A 313 -5.75 -5.52 -1.17
C GLU A 313 -6.38 -6.59 -0.28
N ILE A 314 -6.48 -7.80 -0.81
CA ILE A 314 -6.86 -8.98 -0.05
C ILE A 314 -5.67 -9.93 -0.03
N PHE A 315 -5.14 -10.15 1.16
CA PHE A 315 -4.04 -11.08 1.43
C PHE A 315 -4.64 -12.41 1.89
N ASP A 316 -4.61 -13.40 1.03
CA ASP A 316 -5.15 -14.73 1.30
C ASP A 316 -4.02 -15.67 1.72
N TYR A 317 -3.96 -15.98 3.02
CA TYR A 317 -2.92 -16.83 3.60
C TYR A 317 -3.16 -18.31 3.27
N GLU A 318 -4.42 -18.73 3.06
CA GLU A 318 -4.77 -20.13 2.78
C GLU A 318 -4.36 -20.50 1.35
N ASN A 319 -4.57 -19.58 0.39
CA ASN A 319 -4.30 -19.80 -1.02
C ASN A 319 -2.97 -19.19 -1.49
N SER A 320 -2.20 -18.55 -0.61
CA SER A 320 -0.93 -17.88 -0.96
C SER A 320 -1.11 -16.88 -2.10
N LEU A 321 -2.11 -16.01 -1.98
CA LEU A 321 -2.57 -15.12 -3.04
C LEU A 321 -2.73 -13.70 -2.54
N ILE A 322 -2.42 -12.72 -3.41
CA ILE A 322 -2.82 -11.33 -3.21
C ILE A 322 -3.80 -10.96 -4.32
N GLU A 323 -4.93 -10.39 -3.93
CA GLU A 323 -5.91 -9.82 -4.85
C GLU A 323 -5.90 -8.30 -4.71
N PHE A 324 -5.90 -7.61 -5.83
CA PHE A 324 -5.98 -6.15 -5.92
C PHE A 324 -7.30 -5.77 -6.58
N TYR A 325 -8.06 -4.92 -5.95
CA TYR A 325 -9.28 -4.34 -6.52
C TYR A 325 -9.06 -2.85 -6.75
N ALA A 326 -9.23 -2.42 -7.98
CA ALA A 326 -9.04 -1.03 -8.36
C ALA A 326 -10.08 -0.12 -7.71
N LYS A 327 -9.66 0.95 -7.03
CA LYS A 327 -10.57 1.97 -6.48
C LYS A 327 -11.11 2.92 -7.54
N ASP A 328 -10.43 3.00 -8.68
CA ASP A 328 -10.83 3.78 -9.86
C ASP A 328 -10.70 2.94 -11.13
N GLU A 329 -11.37 3.36 -12.21
CA GLU A 329 -11.42 2.62 -13.47
C GLU A 329 -10.08 2.54 -14.21
N TYR A 330 -9.09 3.36 -13.79
CA TYR A 330 -7.86 3.56 -14.55
C TYR A 330 -6.64 2.91 -13.92
N SER A 331 -6.73 2.50 -12.67
CA SER A 331 -5.57 2.03 -11.90
C SER A 331 -5.14 0.60 -12.25
N ILE A 332 -6.05 -0.25 -12.72
CA ILE A 332 -5.73 -1.59 -13.25
C ILE A 332 -6.25 -1.71 -14.68
N LYS A 333 -5.39 -2.13 -15.61
CA LYS A 333 -5.71 -2.34 -17.02
C LYS A 333 -5.31 -3.74 -17.47
N THR A 334 -6.09 -4.30 -18.39
CA THR A 334 -5.66 -5.48 -19.14
C THR A 334 -4.58 -5.10 -20.15
N LYS A 335 -3.88 -6.10 -20.71
CA LYS A 335 -2.90 -5.87 -21.77
C LYS A 335 -3.50 -5.19 -23.00
N GLU A 336 -4.72 -5.57 -23.36
CA GLU A 336 -5.44 -4.95 -24.46
C GLU A 336 -5.73 -3.47 -24.20
N GLU A 337 -6.28 -3.11 -23.03
CA GLU A 337 -6.57 -1.73 -22.66
C GLU A 337 -5.30 -0.87 -22.58
N PHE A 338 -4.19 -1.44 -22.10
CA PHE A 338 -2.91 -0.75 -22.06
C PHE A 338 -2.38 -0.43 -23.45
N MET A 339 -2.53 -1.37 -24.41
CA MET A 339 -2.09 -1.21 -25.79
C MET A 339 -3.04 -0.35 -26.62
N LEU A 340 -4.38 -0.49 -26.45
CA LEU A 340 -5.40 0.24 -27.21
C LEU A 340 -5.38 1.76 -26.99
N LYS A 341 -4.91 2.23 -25.83
CA LYS A 341 -4.76 3.66 -25.59
C LYS A 341 -3.83 4.34 -26.61
N ASP A 342 -2.99 3.55 -27.32
CA ASP A 342 -2.16 4.03 -28.43
C ASP A 342 -2.92 4.16 -29.74
N CYS A 343 -3.78 3.19 -30.01
CA CYS A 343 -4.54 3.21 -31.25
C CYS A 343 -5.54 4.38 -31.30
N SER A 344 -6.12 4.78 -30.14
CA SER A 344 -7.05 5.91 -30.10
C SER A 344 -6.37 7.24 -30.45
N ASN A 345 -5.15 7.48 -29.98
CA ASN A 345 -4.38 8.67 -30.33
C ASN A 345 -3.95 8.67 -31.80
N LEU A 346 -3.55 7.50 -32.32
CA LEU A 346 -3.26 7.32 -33.75
C LEU A 346 -4.52 7.53 -34.62
N TYR A 347 -5.67 7.05 -34.16
CA TYR A 347 -6.96 7.24 -34.84
C TYR A 347 -7.37 8.72 -34.87
N ILE A 348 -7.20 9.45 -33.77
CA ILE A 348 -7.47 10.89 -33.71
C ILE A 348 -6.54 11.66 -34.65
N ILE A 349 -5.24 11.36 -34.67
CA ILE A 349 -4.26 11.95 -35.57
C ILE A 349 -4.61 11.65 -37.03
N LEU A 350 -5.02 10.42 -37.33
CA LEU A 350 -5.45 10.01 -38.68
C LEU A 350 -6.69 10.78 -39.11
N ILE A 351 -7.69 10.92 -38.24
CA ILE A 351 -8.92 11.69 -38.51
C ILE A 351 -8.59 13.17 -38.77
N ILE A 352 -7.73 13.77 -37.93
CA ILE A 352 -7.31 15.18 -38.13
C ILE A 352 -6.59 15.34 -39.47
N ASN A 353 -5.69 14.41 -39.85
CA ASN A 353 -5.01 14.46 -41.14
C ASN A 353 -5.98 14.31 -42.33
N ILE A 354 -6.97 13.42 -42.24
CA ILE A 354 -7.99 13.23 -43.27
C ILE A 354 -8.84 14.49 -43.41
N ILE A 355 -9.27 15.13 -42.32
CA ILE A 355 -10.02 16.38 -42.33
C ILE A 355 -9.20 17.51 -42.97
N THR A 356 -7.93 17.62 -42.58
CA THR A 356 -7.01 18.63 -43.13
C THR A 356 -6.81 18.43 -44.63
N LEU A 357 -6.65 17.20 -45.07
CA LEU A 357 -6.49 16.87 -46.50
C LEU A 357 -7.75 17.19 -47.29
N THR A 358 -8.93 16.89 -46.77
CA THR A 358 -10.22 17.22 -47.41
C THR A 358 -10.44 18.72 -47.51
N ILE A 359 -10.15 19.50 -46.48
CA ILE A 359 -10.25 20.97 -46.52
C ILE A 359 -9.30 21.56 -47.57
N ASN A 360 -8.03 21.08 -47.60
CA ASN A 360 -7.07 21.55 -48.58
C ASN A 360 -7.52 21.23 -50.03
N THR A 361 -8.12 20.06 -50.23
CA THR A 361 -8.65 19.66 -51.57
C THR A 361 -9.83 20.55 -52.00
N ILE A 362 -10.75 20.85 -51.06
CA ILE A 362 -11.88 21.76 -51.34
C ILE A 362 -11.40 23.16 -51.68
N ILE A 363 -10.40 23.69 -50.96
CA ILE A 363 -9.81 25.00 -51.25
C ILE A 363 -9.17 25.02 -52.64
N LEU A 364 -8.41 23.98 -53.00
CA LEU A 364 -7.78 23.84 -54.30
C LEU A 364 -8.79 23.80 -55.47
N ILE A 365 -9.91 23.10 -55.28
CA ILE A 365 -10.99 23.03 -56.25
C ILE A 365 -11.68 24.40 -56.34
N GLY A 366 -11.96 25.06 -55.23
CA GLY A 366 -12.56 26.38 -55.17
C GLY A 366 -11.72 27.46 -55.91
N VAL A 367 -10.41 27.43 -55.71
CA VAL A 367 -9.47 28.33 -56.40
C VAL A 367 -9.43 28.07 -57.91
N LYS A 368 -9.52 26.77 -58.34
CA LYS A 368 -9.59 26.44 -59.80
C LYS A 368 -10.90 26.78 -60.43
N LEU A 369 -11.98 26.94 -59.73
CA LEU A 369 -13.29 27.32 -60.26
C LEU A 369 -13.48 28.84 -60.31
N LEU A 370 -12.63 29.63 -59.64
CA LEU A 370 -12.63 31.06 -59.56
C LEU A 370 -11.64 31.73 -60.56
N ASN A 371 -10.72 30.96 -61.15
CA ASN A 371 -9.82 31.31 -62.22
C ASN A 371 -10.33 30.70 -63.55
#